data_f7b3a1fda40405f7b2b305838c944c6c
#
_entry.id   f7b3a1fda40405f7b2b305838c944c6c
#
_cell.length_a   1.000
_cell.length_b   1.000
_cell.length_c   1.000
_cell.angle_alpha   90.00
_cell.angle_beta   90.00
_cell.angle_gamma   90.00
#
_symmetry.space_group_name_H-M   'P 1'
#
loop_
_entity.id
_entity.type
_entity.pdbx_description
1 polymer ?
#
loop_
_entity_poly.entity_id
_entity_poly.type
_entity_poly.pdbx_seq_one_letter_code
_entity_poly.pdbx_strand_id
1 'polypeptide(L)'
;FFNLTEDNIYKSAVIKDIDSNIGQLLKTDAKFYAIHVSPSEKELRAMGNTEQEQAEAMKHYIREVFVPEYAKNFNKGLSEADIKFYGKIHFDRNGSDNELNMHCHLIVSRKDQTNKKKLSPLTNHKNTQKGTVTSGFDRVNLFQQAEQGFDKLFDYHRQQSESFDYHNTIKNGSIF
;
A
#
# COMPACT_ATOMS: atom_id res chain seq x y z
N PHE A 1 -1.57 10.08 12.08
CA PHE A 1 -1.95 8.89 11.28
C PHE A 1 -3.38 9.03 10.75
N PHE A 2 -3.65 8.39 9.65
CA PHE A 2 -4.99 8.25 9.09
C PHE A 2 -5.31 6.77 8.83
N ASN A 3 -6.60 6.45 8.73
CA ASN A 3 -7.04 5.13 8.29
C ASN A 3 -8.09 5.28 7.18
N LEU A 4 -8.92 4.27 6.96
CA LEU A 4 -9.91 4.29 5.87
C LEU A 4 -10.91 5.45 5.99
N THR A 5 -11.27 5.85 7.21
CA THR A 5 -12.36 6.78 7.48
C THR A 5 -11.97 8.02 8.29
N GLU A 6 -10.84 7.98 8.99
CA GLU A 6 -10.45 9.04 9.94
C GLU A 6 -9.07 9.59 9.64
N ASP A 7 -8.89 10.88 9.95
CA ASP A 7 -7.62 11.58 9.91
C ASP A 7 -7.15 11.92 11.32
N ASN A 8 -5.87 12.30 11.45
CA ASN A 8 -5.30 12.81 12.71
C ASN A 8 -5.42 11.84 13.89
N ILE A 9 -5.19 10.58 13.65
CA ILE A 9 -5.22 9.55 14.68
C ILE A 9 -3.90 9.59 15.45
N TYR A 10 -3.98 9.56 16.78
CA TYR A 10 -2.79 9.55 17.63
C TYR A 10 -2.01 8.24 17.54
N LYS A 11 -0.70 8.34 17.61
CA LYS A 11 0.20 7.17 17.60
C LYS A 11 -0.18 6.14 18.66
N SER A 12 -0.55 6.58 19.87
CA SER A 12 -0.95 5.68 20.95
C SER A 12 -2.17 4.84 20.59
N ALA A 13 -3.13 5.42 19.88
CA ALA A 13 -4.32 4.71 19.41
C ALA A 13 -3.96 3.68 18.33
N VAL A 14 -3.04 4.03 17.42
CA VAL A 14 -2.56 3.10 16.38
C VAL A 14 -1.88 1.89 17.02
N ILE A 15 -0.97 2.10 17.96
CA ILE A 15 -0.24 1.04 18.66
C ILE A 15 -1.23 0.11 19.37
N LYS A 16 -2.15 0.69 20.11
CA LYS A 16 -3.15 -0.09 20.87
C LYS A 16 -4.01 -0.96 19.94
N ASP A 17 -4.46 -0.39 18.82
CA ASP A 17 -5.33 -1.10 17.89
C ASP A 17 -4.58 -2.23 17.18
N ILE A 18 -3.38 -1.99 16.70
CA ILE A 18 -2.56 -3.01 16.03
C ILE A 18 -2.17 -4.11 17.02
N ASP A 19 -1.73 -3.76 18.22
CA ASP A 19 -1.30 -4.73 19.24
C ASP A 19 -2.46 -5.59 19.74
N SER A 20 -3.68 -5.11 19.72
CA SER A 20 -4.87 -5.87 20.12
C SER A 20 -5.44 -6.74 19.00
N ASN A 21 -5.06 -6.49 17.74
CA ASN A 21 -5.57 -7.23 16.57
C ASN A 21 -4.67 -8.43 16.24
N ILE A 22 -4.34 -9.23 17.24
CA ILE A 22 -3.34 -10.32 17.15
C ILE A 22 -3.92 -11.70 17.46
N GLY A 23 -5.23 -11.88 17.32
CA GLY A 23 -5.90 -13.15 17.61
C GLY A 23 -5.26 -14.32 16.88
N GLN A 24 -4.92 -15.37 17.62
CA GLN A 24 -4.32 -16.60 17.10
C GLN A 24 -2.91 -16.44 16.53
N LEU A 25 -2.27 -15.28 16.67
CA LEU A 25 -0.88 -15.10 16.26
C LEU A 25 0.06 -15.64 17.35
N LEU A 26 1.12 -16.32 16.93
CA LEU A 26 2.20 -16.76 17.79
C LEU A 26 3.11 -15.56 18.11
N LYS A 27 3.90 -15.67 19.19
CA LYS A 27 4.86 -14.62 19.56
C LYS A 27 5.89 -14.36 18.47
N THR A 28 6.17 -15.37 17.63
CA THR A 28 7.12 -15.28 16.52
C THR A 28 6.48 -14.74 15.23
N ASP A 29 5.15 -14.64 15.18
CA ASP A 29 4.46 -14.12 14.00
C ASP A 29 4.58 -12.60 13.93
N ALA A 30 4.71 -12.08 12.72
CA ALA A 30 4.62 -10.65 12.49
C ALA A 30 3.22 -10.14 12.84
N LYS A 31 3.13 -9.04 13.57
CA LYS A 31 1.85 -8.40 13.93
C LYS A 31 1.34 -7.50 12.83
N PHE A 32 2.23 -6.92 12.06
CA PHE A 32 1.92 -6.00 10.97
C PHE A 32 3.01 -6.04 9.91
N TYR A 33 2.69 -5.46 8.75
CA TYR A 33 3.65 -5.23 7.68
C TYR A 33 3.75 -3.74 7.41
N ALA A 34 4.96 -3.26 7.14
CA ALA A 34 5.22 -1.90 6.74
C ALA A 34 5.29 -1.83 5.22
N ILE A 35 4.55 -0.90 4.63
CA ILE A 35 4.53 -0.67 3.20
C ILE A 35 4.89 0.79 2.94
N HIS A 36 5.77 1.02 1.98
CA HIS A 36 6.24 2.33 1.60
C HIS A 36 5.65 2.73 0.25
N VAL A 37 4.97 3.86 0.20
CA VAL A 37 4.44 4.40 -1.05
C VAL A 37 5.15 5.72 -1.32
N SER A 38 6.03 5.72 -2.33
CA SER A 38 6.88 6.86 -2.68
C SER A 38 6.66 7.26 -4.13
N PRO A 39 5.84 8.28 -4.38
CA PRO A 39 5.67 8.79 -5.75
C PRO A 39 6.94 9.46 -6.26
N SER A 40 7.15 9.40 -7.56
CA SER A 40 8.20 10.17 -8.23
C SER A 40 7.85 11.66 -8.19
N GLU A 41 8.83 12.51 -8.51
CA GLU A 41 8.62 13.95 -8.60
C GLU A 41 7.51 14.32 -9.59
N LYS A 42 7.51 13.66 -10.76
CA LYS A 42 6.46 13.87 -11.77
C LYS A 42 5.08 13.46 -11.28
N GLU A 43 5.01 12.33 -10.58
CA GLU A 43 3.77 11.87 -9.97
C GLU A 43 3.29 12.83 -8.90
N LEU A 44 4.19 13.35 -8.07
CA LEU A 44 3.85 14.34 -7.05
C LEU A 44 3.26 15.62 -7.65
N ARG A 45 3.80 16.09 -8.77
CA ARG A 45 3.25 17.25 -9.46
C ARG A 45 1.83 17.01 -9.98
N ALA A 46 1.55 15.78 -10.41
CA ALA A 46 0.19 15.40 -10.84
C ALA A 46 -0.77 15.33 -9.65
N MET A 47 -0.27 15.07 -8.45
CA MET A 47 -1.07 14.97 -7.23
C MET A 47 -1.47 16.33 -6.66
N GLY A 48 -0.69 17.36 -6.89
CA GLY A 48 -1.01 18.70 -6.40
C GLY A 48 0.17 19.66 -6.47
N ASN A 49 -0.11 20.94 -6.24
CA ASN A 49 0.86 22.03 -6.31
C ASN A 49 1.43 22.42 -4.94
N THR A 50 0.77 22.01 -3.85
CA THR A 50 1.18 22.30 -2.48
C THR A 50 1.34 21.01 -1.69
N GLU A 51 2.06 21.09 -0.55
CA GLU A 51 2.19 19.96 0.37
C GLU A 51 0.82 19.46 0.84
N GLN A 52 -0.08 20.37 1.17
CA GLN A 52 -1.41 20.02 1.63
C GLN A 52 -2.22 19.29 0.55
N GLU A 53 -2.19 19.78 -0.68
CA GLU A 53 -2.87 19.14 -1.81
C GLU A 53 -2.31 17.76 -2.07
N GLN A 54 -1.00 17.60 -2.04
CA GLN A 54 -0.33 16.32 -2.25
C GLN A 54 -0.65 15.34 -1.12
N ALA A 55 -0.71 15.80 0.12
CA ALA A 55 -1.07 14.96 1.26
C ALA A 55 -2.51 14.45 1.14
N GLU A 56 -3.46 15.32 0.80
CA GLU A 56 -4.85 14.92 0.62
C GLU A 56 -5.01 13.97 -0.58
N ALA A 57 -4.29 14.21 -1.67
CA ALA A 57 -4.27 13.34 -2.82
C ALA A 57 -3.72 11.95 -2.47
N MET A 58 -2.66 11.88 -1.67
CA MET A 58 -2.09 10.61 -1.22
C MET A 58 -3.09 9.83 -0.38
N LYS A 59 -3.75 10.48 0.58
CA LYS A 59 -4.77 9.79 1.40
C LYS A 59 -5.91 9.26 0.52
N HIS A 60 -6.35 10.04 -0.43
CA HIS A 60 -7.39 9.64 -1.38
C HIS A 60 -6.94 8.42 -2.19
N TYR A 61 -5.72 8.45 -2.72
CA TYR A 61 -5.14 7.34 -3.46
C TYR A 61 -5.05 6.07 -2.61
N ILE A 62 -4.55 6.17 -1.39
CA ILE A 62 -4.44 5.02 -0.48
C ILE A 62 -5.82 4.41 -0.21
N ARG A 63 -6.82 5.24 0.07
CA ARG A 63 -8.17 4.81 0.41
C ARG A 63 -8.95 4.24 -0.78
N GLU A 64 -8.81 4.85 -1.95
CA GLU A 64 -9.63 4.52 -3.11
C GLU A 64 -8.98 3.52 -4.07
N VAL A 65 -7.65 3.43 -4.08
CA VAL A 65 -6.90 2.60 -5.03
C VAL A 65 -6.08 1.54 -4.33
N PHE A 66 -5.12 1.96 -3.50
CA PHE A 66 -4.08 1.05 -3.01
C PHE A 66 -4.65 -0.02 -2.07
N VAL A 67 -5.37 0.38 -1.03
CA VAL A 67 -5.92 -0.57 -0.05
C VAL A 67 -6.97 -1.50 -0.67
N PRO A 68 -7.89 -1.02 -1.53
CA PRO A 68 -8.78 -1.93 -2.24
C PRO A 68 -8.06 -2.96 -3.10
N GLU A 69 -7.01 -2.56 -3.83
CA GLU A 69 -6.22 -3.49 -4.64
C GLU A 69 -5.42 -4.47 -3.76
N TYR A 70 -4.87 -3.99 -2.66
CA TYR A 70 -4.20 -4.83 -1.67
C TYR A 70 -5.14 -5.94 -1.18
N ALA A 71 -6.38 -5.59 -0.82
CA ALA A 71 -7.38 -6.53 -0.36
C ALA A 71 -7.72 -7.59 -1.43
N LYS A 72 -7.89 -7.16 -2.68
CA LYS A 72 -8.21 -8.07 -3.79
C LYS A 72 -7.13 -9.11 -4.03
N ASN A 73 -5.86 -8.76 -3.81
CA ASN A 73 -4.75 -9.64 -4.13
C ASN A 73 -4.58 -10.81 -3.17
N PHE A 74 -5.36 -10.87 -2.10
CA PHE A 74 -5.45 -12.07 -1.26
C PHE A 74 -6.35 -13.16 -1.86
N ASN A 75 -7.08 -12.87 -2.92
CA ASN A 75 -7.98 -13.79 -3.64
C ASN A 75 -9.05 -14.44 -2.74
N LYS A 76 -9.59 -13.66 -1.80
CA LYS A 76 -10.59 -14.11 -0.83
C LYS A 76 -11.89 -13.31 -0.86
N GLY A 77 -12.05 -12.48 -1.88
CA GLY A 77 -13.20 -11.59 -1.95
C GLY A 77 -13.19 -10.49 -0.88
N LEU A 78 -11.99 -10.13 -0.38
CA LEU A 78 -11.84 -9.07 0.61
C LEU A 78 -11.96 -7.69 -0.02
N SER A 79 -12.50 -6.76 0.75
CA SER A 79 -12.56 -5.35 0.39
C SER A 79 -11.68 -4.52 1.32
N GLU A 80 -11.58 -3.23 1.03
CA GLU A 80 -10.85 -2.27 1.87
C GLU A 80 -11.35 -2.26 3.31
N ALA A 81 -12.64 -2.54 3.53
CA ALA A 81 -13.22 -2.61 4.88
C ALA A 81 -12.66 -3.75 5.72
N ASP A 82 -12.11 -4.79 5.08
CA ASP A 82 -11.54 -5.94 5.76
C ASP A 82 -10.09 -5.72 6.20
N ILE A 83 -9.44 -4.68 5.70
CA ILE A 83 -8.03 -4.41 5.95
C ILE A 83 -7.90 -3.38 7.07
N LYS A 84 -7.21 -3.75 8.15
CA LYS A 84 -6.86 -2.82 9.22
C LYS A 84 -5.52 -2.19 8.89
N PHE A 85 -5.52 -0.89 8.59
CA PHE A 85 -4.30 -0.18 8.25
C PHE A 85 -4.30 1.22 8.84
N TYR A 86 -3.08 1.77 8.98
CA TYR A 86 -2.83 3.15 9.34
C TYR A 86 -1.74 3.71 8.46
N GLY A 87 -1.91 4.92 8.01
CA GLY A 87 -0.93 5.61 7.18
C GLY A 87 -0.43 6.88 7.84
N LYS A 88 0.80 7.23 7.52
CA LYS A 88 1.41 8.51 7.91
C LYS A 88 2.15 9.10 6.74
N ILE A 89 1.88 10.38 6.48
CA ILE A 89 2.51 11.10 5.38
C ILE A 89 3.72 11.85 5.92
N HIS A 90 4.84 11.71 5.21
CA HIS A 90 6.09 12.37 5.52
C HIS A 90 6.51 13.25 4.36
N PHE A 91 7.06 14.41 4.69
CA PHE A 91 7.69 15.30 3.73
C PHE A 91 9.17 15.40 4.06
N ASP A 92 10.00 14.76 3.23
CA ASP A 92 11.44 14.90 3.37
C ASP A 92 11.93 16.01 2.45
N ARG A 93 12.73 16.91 2.98
CA ARG A 93 13.40 17.93 2.19
C ARG A 93 14.87 17.58 2.10
N ASN A 94 15.32 17.26 0.88
CA ASN A 94 16.75 17.18 0.62
C ASN A 94 17.34 18.59 0.68
N GLY A 95 18.28 18.81 1.60
CA GLY A 95 18.73 20.14 1.99
C GLY A 95 19.36 21.00 0.89
N SER A 96 19.69 20.44 -0.28
CA SER A 96 20.31 21.19 -1.39
C SER A 96 19.34 21.57 -2.50
N ASP A 97 18.20 20.91 -2.67
CA ASP A 97 17.41 21.05 -3.91
C ASP A 97 16.02 21.64 -3.73
N ASN A 98 15.58 21.94 -2.50
CA ASN A 98 14.23 22.41 -2.19
C ASN A 98 13.11 21.54 -2.79
N GLU A 99 13.43 20.31 -3.19
CA GLU A 99 12.47 19.39 -3.74
C GLU A 99 11.65 18.77 -2.62
N LEU A 100 10.33 18.85 -2.79
CA LEU A 100 9.38 18.17 -1.93
C LEU A 100 9.40 16.69 -2.27
N ASN A 101 9.81 15.89 -1.31
CA ASN A 101 9.81 14.44 -1.44
C ASN A 101 8.80 13.88 -0.46
N MET A 102 7.55 13.79 -0.89
CA MET A 102 6.48 13.23 -0.07
C MET A 102 6.42 11.73 -0.24
N HIS A 103 6.22 11.03 0.87
CA HIS A 103 5.98 9.60 0.86
C HIS A 103 5.01 9.23 1.97
N CYS A 104 4.41 8.05 1.84
CA CYS A 104 3.47 7.53 2.83
C CYS A 104 4.00 6.20 3.39
N HIS A 105 4.05 6.11 4.71
CA HIS A 105 4.28 4.86 5.41
C HIS A 105 2.95 4.25 5.82
N LEU A 106 2.71 3.01 5.40
CA LEU A 106 1.53 2.26 5.81
C LEU A 106 1.94 1.18 6.80
N ILE A 107 1.14 1.02 7.84
CA ILE A 107 1.19 -0.11 8.75
C ILE A 107 -0.09 -0.90 8.50
N VAL A 108 0.07 -2.15 8.05
CA VAL A 108 -1.06 -3.02 7.75
C VAL A 108 -1.04 -4.20 8.71
N SER A 109 -2.10 -4.38 9.48
CA SER A 109 -2.20 -5.49 10.41
C SER A 109 -2.11 -6.83 9.69
N ARG A 110 -1.44 -7.80 10.31
CA ARG A 110 -1.43 -9.19 9.84
C ARG A 110 -2.82 -9.81 9.82
N LYS A 111 -3.69 -9.39 10.75
CA LYS A 111 -5.05 -9.89 10.86
C LYS A 111 -6.02 -8.93 10.19
N ASP A 112 -7.11 -9.48 9.65
CA ASP A 112 -8.18 -8.65 9.09
C ASP A 112 -8.90 -7.84 10.19
N GLN A 113 -9.85 -6.99 9.80
CA GLN A 113 -10.62 -6.16 10.75
C GLN A 113 -11.37 -6.98 11.79
N THR A 114 -11.80 -8.20 11.45
CA THR A 114 -12.52 -9.08 12.36
C THR A 114 -11.61 -9.83 13.32
N ASN A 115 -10.28 -9.68 13.17
CA ASN A 115 -9.28 -10.39 13.97
C ASN A 115 -9.36 -11.93 13.84
N LYS A 116 -9.83 -12.42 12.72
CA LYS A 116 -10.03 -13.86 12.46
C LYS A 116 -9.10 -14.42 11.40
N LYS A 117 -8.85 -13.66 10.33
CA LYS A 117 -8.07 -14.14 9.17
C LYS A 117 -6.65 -13.62 9.23
N LYS A 118 -5.68 -14.51 9.00
CA LYS A 118 -4.27 -14.13 8.83
C LYS A 118 -4.03 -13.76 7.38
N LEU A 119 -3.48 -12.56 7.16
CA LEU A 119 -3.23 -12.02 5.82
C LEU A 119 -1.74 -11.69 5.70
N SER A 120 -1.04 -12.34 4.77
CA SER A 120 0.37 -12.08 4.55
C SER A 120 0.63 -11.76 3.08
N PRO A 121 1.17 -10.56 2.76
CA PRO A 121 1.56 -10.22 1.41
C PRO A 121 2.88 -10.89 0.98
N LEU A 122 3.54 -11.59 1.90
CA LEU A 122 4.80 -12.28 1.63
C LEU A 122 4.61 -13.72 1.16
N THR A 123 3.36 -14.20 1.13
CA THR A 123 3.07 -15.57 0.67
C THR A 123 3.23 -15.64 -0.85
N ASN A 124 4.27 -16.33 -1.30
CA ASN A 124 4.59 -16.47 -2.73
C ASN A 124 4.05 -17.75 -3.34
N HIS A 125 3.22 -18.49 -2.63
CA HIS A 125 2.71 -19.78 -3.12
C HIS A 125 1.47 -19.57 -3.99
N LYS A 126 1.69 -19.37 -5.26
CA LYS A 126 0.59 -19.36 -6.23
C LYS A 126 -0.06 -20.77 -6.26
N ASN A 127 -1.38 -20.79 -6.32
CA ASN A 127 -2.17 -22.01 -6.40
C ASN A 127 -2.12 -22.91 -5.16
N THR A 128 -1.71 -22.41 -4.00
CA THR A 128 -1.83 -23.17 -2.76
C THR A 128 -3.28 -23.21 -2.30
N GLN A 129 -3.73 -24.40 -1.91
CA GLN A 129 -5.08 -24.60 -1.39
C GLN A 129 -5.11 -24.65 0.13
N LYS A 130 -3.96 -24.51 0.79
CA LYS A 130 -3.82 -24.56 2.24
C LYS A 130 -3.74 -23.14 2.79
N GLY A 131 -4.37 -22.92 3.95
CA GLY A 131 -4.31 -21.67 4.67
C GLY A 131 -5.34 -20.64 4.22
N THR A 132 -5.27 -19.46 4.79
CA THR A 132 -6.23 -18.38 4.58
C THR A 132 -6.09 -17.73 3.21
N VAL A 133 -4.87 -17.67 2.69
CA VAL A 133 -4.58 -17.10 1.37
C VAL A 133 -4.38 -18.24 0.39
N THR A 134 -5.45 -18.59 -0.32
CA THR A 134 -5.39 -19.56 -1.42
C THR A 134 -4.86 -18.89 -2.66
N SER A 135 -4.06 -19.57 -3.45
CA SER A 135 -3.41 -19.05 -4.66
C SER A 135 -2.31 -18.01 -4.41
N GLY A 136 -2.00 -17.70 -3.16
CA GLY A 136 -0.95 -16.76 -2.81
C GLY A 136 -1.33 -15.30 -3.03
N PHE A 137 -0.42 -14.40 -2.65
CA PHE A 137 -0.56 -12.96 -2.86
C PHE A 137 0.24 -12.53 -4.09
N ASP A 138 -0.42 -11.92 -5.05
CA ASP A 138 0.21 -11.51 -6.30
C ASP A 138 0.72 -10.07 -6.21
N ARG A 139 1.99 -9.91 -5.84
CA ARG A 139 2.62 -8.59 -5.71
C ARG A 139 2.79 -7.88 -7.05
N VAL A 140 3.06 -8.63 -8.11
CA VAL A 140 3.20 -8.03 -9.45
C VAL A 140 1.88 -7.41 -9.87
N ASN A 141 0.78 -8.14 -9.70
CA ASN A 141 -0.55 -7.60 -10.00
C ASN A 141 -0.89 -6.38 -9.13
N LEU A 142 -0.53 -6.42 -7.84
CA LEU A 142 -0.75 -5.26 -6.97
C LEU A 142 -0.04 -4.02 -7.51
N PHE A 143 1.23 -4.13 -7.89
CA PHE A 143 1.99 -3.00 -8.40
C PHE A 143 1.44 -2.48 -9.73
N GLN A 144 1.06 -3.38 -10.63
CA GLN A 144 0.43 -3.00 -11.90
C GLN A 144 -0.88 -2.27 -11.70
N GLN A 145 -1.76 -2.80 -10.87
CA GLN A 145 -3.07 -2.19 -10.60
C GLN A 145 -2.95 -0.89 -9.81
N ALA A 146 -2.02 -0.82 -8.88
CA ALA A 146 -1.74 0.41 -8.12
C ALA A 146 -1.26 1.53 -9.05
N GLU A 147 -0.40 1.22 -10.01
CA GLU A 147 0.08 2.17 -11.02
C GLU A 147 -1.04 2.61 -11.95
N GLN A 148 -1.79 1.66 -12.50
CA GLN A 148 -2.92 1.97 -13.39
C GLN A 148 -3.99 2.80 -12.68
N GLY A 149 -4.28 2.47 -11.42
CA GLY A 149 -5.21 3.22 -10.59
C GLY A 149 -4.74 4.63 -10.29
N PHE A 150 -3.44 4.81 -10.08
CA PHE A 150 -2.83 6.14 -9.93
C PHE A 150 -3.04 6.97 -11.21
N ASP A 151 -2.71 6.39 -12.35
CA ASP A 151 -2.81 7.07 -13.64
C ASP A 151 -4.25 7.49 -13.95
N LYS A 152 -5.20 6.63 -13.62
CA LYS A 152 -6.62 6.90 -13.80
C LYS A 152 -7.14 7.97 -12.84
N LEU A 153 -6.75 7.89 -11.56
CA LEU A 153 -7.23 8.80 -10.52
C LEU A 153 -6.75 10.24 -10.75
N PHE A 154 -5.50 10.40 -11.18
CA PHE A 154 -4.86 11.70 -11.35
C PHE A 154 -4.75 12.13 -12.82
N ASP A 155 -5.35 11.39 -13.74
CA ASP A 155 -5.24 11.64 -15.19
C ASP A 155 -3.78 11.79 -15.62
N TYR A 156 -2.94 10.88 -15.13
CA TYR A 156 -1.51 10.91 -15.33
C TYR A 156 -1.14 10.16 -16.63
N HIS A 157 -0.46 10.85 -17.52
CA HIS A 157 -0.02 10.29 -18.80
C HIS A 157 1.37 9.69 -18.63
N ARG A 158 1.41 8.44 -18.19
CA ARG A 158 2.66 7.73 -17.92
C ARG A 158 3.37 7.38 -19.22
N GLN A 159 4.66 7.69 -19.26
CA GLN A 159 5.51 7.23 -20.36
C GLN A 159 5.93 5.78 -20.11
N GLN A 160 6.22 5.05 -21.18
CA GLN A 160 6.61 3.64 -21.08
C GLN A 160 7.83 3.45 -20.16
N SER A 161 8.80 4.36 -20.23
CA SER A 161 10.02 4.30 -19.40
C SER A 161 9.75 4.45 -17.90
N GLU A 162 8.59 4.98 -17.50
CA GLU A 162 8.20 5.14 -16.11
C GLU A 162 7.40 3.94 -15.59
N SER A 163 6.91 3.07 -16.48
CA SER A 163 5.97 2.02 -16.09
C SER A 163 6.66 0.90 -15.32
N PHE A 164 5.94 0.32 -14.38
CA PHE A 164 6.38 -0.86 -13.63
C PHE A 164 6.63 -2.04 -14.58
N ASP A 165 5.76 -2.26 -15.55
CA ASP A 165 5.91 -3.34 -16.53
C ASP A 165 7.20 -3.22 -17.30
N TYR A 166 7.55 -2.02 -17.74
CA TYR A 166 8.80 -1.76 -18.45
C TYR A 166 10.02 -2.09 -17.58
N HIS A 167 10.06 -1.57 -16.35
CA HIS A 167 11.15 -1.81 -15.43
C HIS A 167 11.24 -3.28 -15.01
N ASN A 168 10.10 -3.93 -14.80
CA ASN A 168 10.06 -5.33 -14.44
C ASN A 168 10.57 -6.21 -15.59
N THR A 169 10.24 -5.89 -16.83
CA THR A 169 10.71 -6.61 -18.02
C THR A 169 12.24 -6.47 -18.17
N ILE A 170 12.77 -5.27 -17.98
CA ILE A 170 14.22 -5.05 -18.04
C ILE A 170 14.96 -5.78 -16.93
N LYS A 171 14.42 -5.73 -15.71
CA LYS A 171 15.09 -6.30 -14.52
C LYS A 171 14.98 -7.83 -14.46
N ASN A 172 13.82 -8.38 -14.80
CA ASN A 172 13.50 -9.80 -14.58
C ASN A 172 13.14 -10.54 -15.87
N GLY A 173 13.08 -9.84 -16.99
CA GLY A 173 12.72 -10.44 -18.27
C GLY A 173 13.82 -11.35 -18.80
N SER A 174 13.43 -12.39 -19.51
CA SER A 174 14.39 -13.18 -20.26
C SER A 174 14.89 -12.39 -21.44
N ILE A 175 16.18 -12.46 -21.64
CA ILE A 175 16.84 -11.85 -22.80
C ILE A 175 16.63 -12.83 -23.98
N PHE A 176 15.90 -12.38 -24.93
CA PHE A 176 15.77 -13.13 -26.19
C PHE A 176 16.64 -12.49 -27.24
#